data_50d40e4738a8b45066769a7543c3deeb
#
_entry.id   50d40e4738a8b45066769a7543c3deeb
#
_cell.length_a   1.000
_cell.length_b   1.000
_cell.length_c   1.000
_cell.angle_alpha   90.00
_cell.angle_beta   90.00
_cell.angle_gamma   90.00
#
_symmetry.space_group_name_H-M   'P 1'
#
loop_
_entity.id
_entity.type
_entity.pdbx_description
1 polymer ?
#
loop_
_entity_poly.entity_id
_entity_poly.type
_entity_poly.pdbx_seq_one_letter_code
_entity_poly.pdbx_strand_id
1 'polypeptide(L)'
;MTVHFGYNKKEVLDGLRSHFFSRPEIRILFILINVFAIVAALLAILKKIQPVSFLVFSFLWFFLYLTVRRFLPLSIYKRSQTFKDEFTLSLDEEQGVLLQTERGQKLWKWNDFSMFKETLYFFHLYFDSRSFFLVPKDSFKDLEEMKAARKLMKENIGKNK
;
A
#
# COMPACT_ATOMS: atom_id res chain seq x y z
N MET A 1 2.84 -24.24 4.43
CA MET A 1 1.48 -23.64 4.48
C MET A 1 1.14 -23.13 3.09
N THR A 2 -0.03 -23.50 2.54
CA THR A 2 -0.39 -23.13 1.14
C THR A 2 -1.79 -22.55 1.13
N VAL A 3 -1.94 -21.37 0.50
CA VAL A 3 -3.20 -20.66 0.34
C VAL A 3 -3.46 -20.32 -1.12
N HIS A 4 -4.75 -20.35 -1.51
CA HIS A 4 -5.20 -20.00 -2.86
C HIS A 4 -6.04 -18.74 -2.79
N PHE A 5 -5.81 -17.78 -3.68
CA PHE A 5 -6.57 -16.55 -3.69
C PHE A 5 -6.57 -15.83 -5.04
N GLY A 6 -7.65 -15.07 -5.26
CA GLY A 6 -7.72 -13.98 -6.22
C GLY A 6 -7.89 -12.66 -5.48
N TYR A 7 -7.85 -11.55 -6.18
CA TYR A 7 -7.93 -10.23 -5.55
C TYR A 7 -9.31 -9.61 -5.68
N ASN A 8 -9.86 -9.16 -4.55
CA ASN A 8 -11.01 -8.29 -4.52
C ASN A 8 -10.61 -6.84 -4.84
N LYS A 9 -11.20 -6.25 -5.88
CA LYS A 9 -10.90 -4.89 -6.33
C LYS A 9 -10.99 -3.85 -5.22
N LYS A 10 -12.04 -3.90 -4.39
CA LYS A 10 -12.27 -2.91 -3.32
C LYS A 10 -11.15 -2.97 -2.29
N GLU A 11 -10.77 -4.17 -1.88
CA GLU A 11 -9.74 -4.41 -0.88
C GLU A 11 -8.35 -4.03 -1.40
N VAL A 12 -8.04 -4.39 -2.67
CA VAL A 12 -6.79 -3.97 -3.32
C VAL A 12 -6.66 -2.45 -3.36
N LEU A 13 -7.74 -1.73 -3.70
CA LEU A 13 -7.71 -0.27 -3.70
C LEU A 13 -7.45 0.29 -2.30
N ASP A 14 -7.97 -0.34 -1.24
CA ASP A 14 -7.70 0.07 0.15
C ASP A 14 -6.26 -0.26 0.57
N GLY A 15 -5.74 -1.40 0.17
CA GLY A 15 -4.32 -1.77 0.35
C GLY A 15 -3.37 -0.77 -0.33
N LEU A 16 -3.66 -0.42 -1.58
CA LEU A 16 -2.89 0.58 -2.35
C LEU A 16 -2.96 1.97 -1.71
N ARG A 17 -4.14 2.40 -1.24
CA ARG A 17 -4.29 3.66 -0.48
C ARG A 17 -3.41 3.67 0.76
N SER A 18 -3.46 2.61 1.55
CA SER A 18 -2.62 2.47 2.74
C SER A 18 -1.13 2.55 2.42
N HIS A 19 -0.70 1.97 1.31
CA HIS A 19 0.68 2.09 0.83
C HIS A 19 1.04 3.54 0.53
N PHE A 20 0.24 4.24 -0.30
CA PHE A 20 0.54 5.63 -0.70
C PHE A 20 0.59 6.58 0.49
N PHE A 21 -0.41 6.54 1.38
CA PHE A 21 -0.43 7.40 2.57
C PHE A 21 0.67 7.08 3.58
N SER A 22 1.30 5.90 3.49
CA SER A 22 2.44 5.54 4.34
C SER A 22 3.78 6.06 3.80
N ARG A 23 3.84 6.49 2.55
CA ARG A 23 5.07 6.98 1.93
C ARG A 23 5.46 8.34 2.51
N PRO A 24 6.73 8.51 2.93
CA PRO A 24 7.19 9.77 3.54
C PRO A 24 7.04 10.95 2.60
N GLU A 25 7.28 10.77 1.29
CA GLU A 25 7.16 11.83 0.29
C GLU A 25 5.74 12.37 0.19
N ILE A 26 4.75 11.49 0.18
CA ILE A 26 3.33 11.85 0.14
C ILE A 26 2.93 12.56 1.44
N ARG A 27 3.42 12.06 2.59
CA ARG A 27 3.14 12.66 3.89
C ARG A 27 3.72 14.08 4.00
N ILE A 28 4.98 14.26 3.59
CA ILE A 28 5.64 15.58 3.57
C ILE A 28 4.88 16.54 2.66
N LEU A 29 4.49 16.09 1.47
CA LEU A 29 3.73 16.90 0.53
C LEU A 29 2.39 17.36 1.14
N PHE A 30 1.65 16.48 1.83
CA PHE A 30 0.42 16.86 2.52
C PHE A 30 0.68 17.86 3.66
N ILE A 31 1.75 17.69 4.43
CA ILE A 31 2.12 18.63 5.49
C ILE A 31 2.41 20.02 4.90
N LEU A 32 3.22 20.09 3.85
CA LEU A 32 3.57 21.35 3.19
C LEU A 32 2.33 22.07 2.66
N ILE A 33 1.45 21.38 1.96
CA ILE A 33 0.22 21.98 1.42
C ILE A 33 -0.71 22.45 2.52
N ASN A 34 -0.84 21.71 3.64
CA ASN A 34 -1.63 22.18 4.78
C ASN A 34 -1.03 23.45 5.42
N VAL A 35 0.30 23.50 5.58
CA VAL A 35 0.98 24.69 6.08
C VAL A 35 0.73 25.89 5.16
N PHE A 36 0.90 25.73 3.86
CA PHE A 36 0.62 26.79 2.88
C PHE A 36 -0.85 27.23 2.90
N ALA A 37 -1.79 26.31 3.02
CA ALA A 37 -3.22 26.62 3.10
C ALA A 37 -3.54 27.45 4.36
N ILE A 38 -2.95 27.10 5.52
CA ILE A 38 -3.13 27.85 6.78
C ILE A 38 -2.53 29.27 6.65
N VAL A 39 -1.31 29.39 6.12
CA VAL A 39 -0.65 30.69 5.90
C VAL A 39 -1.49 31.54 4.93
N ALA A 40 -1.97 30.97 3.83
CA ALA A 40 -2.81 31.67 2.88
C ALA A 40 -4.14 32.15 3.53
N ALA A 41 -4.76 31.32 4.37
CA ALA A 41 -5.96 31.70 5.11
C ALA A 41 -5.70 32.89 6.05
N LEU A 42 -4.62 32.85 6.83
CA LEU A 42 -4.23 33.94 7.72
C LEU A 42 -3.96 35.25 6.95
N LEU A 43 -3.22 35.18 5.84
CA LEU A 43 -2.95 36.33 5.00
C LEU A 43 -4.22 36.90 4.34
N ALA A 44 -5.16 36.05 3.97
CA ALA A 44 -6.45 36.48 3.43
C ALA A 44 -7.29 37.20 4.50
N ILE A 45 -7.34 36.70 5.75
CA ILE A 45 -8.02 37.35 6.88
C ILE A 45 -7.39 38.71 7.16
N LEU A 46 -6.07 38.81 7.11
CA LEU A 46 -5.33 40.05 7.29
C LEU A 46 -5.41 40.99 6.08
N LYS A 47 -6.17 40.65 5.05
CA LYS A 47 -6.32 41.40 3.80
C LYS A 47 -4.99 41.68 3.09
N LYS A 48 -3.99 40.83 3.29
CA LYS A 48 -2.67 40.95 2.65
C LYS A 48 -2.61 40.25 1.29
N ILE A 49 -3.51 39.32 1.01
CA ILE A 49 -3.65 38.65 -0.28
C ILE A 49 -5.11 38.66 -0.73
N GLN A 50 -5.30 38.50 -2.04
CA GLN A 50 -6.63 38.42 -2.62
C GLN A 50 -7.31 37.08 -2.24
N PRO A 51 -8.63 37.05 -2.03
CA PRO A 51 -9.37 35.82 -1.76
C PRO A 51 -9.19 34.71 -2.79
N VAL A 52 -8.90 35.08 -4.04
CA VAL A 52 -8.61 34.15 -5.14
C VAL A 52 -7.39 33.27 -4.82
N SER A 53 -6.35 33.82 -4.20
CA SER A 53 -5.17 33.04 -3.83
C SER A 53 -5.51 31.93 -2.84
N PHE A 54 -6.36 32.19 -1.85
CA PHE A 54 -6.84 31.17 -0.92
C PHE A 54 -7.65 30.07 -1.63
N LEU A 55 -8.50 30.45 -2.60
CA LEU A 55 -9.26 29.49 -3.40
C LEU A 55 -8.33 28.58 -4.22
N VAL A 56 -7.28 29.13 -4.82
CA VAL A 56 -6.28 28.35 -5.59
C VAL A 56 -5.59 27.30 -4.68
N PHE A 57 -5.14 27.69 -3.48
CA PHE A 57 -4.51 26.74 -2.55
C PHE A 57 -5.47 25.65 -2.06
N SER A 58 -6.72 26.02 -1.77
CA SER A 58 -7.76 25.08 -1.36
C SER A 58 -8.08 24.08 -2.47
N PHE A 59 -8.16 24.55 -3.72
CA PHE A 59 -8.37 23.70 -4.89
C PHE A 59 -7.19 22.75 -5.12
N LEU A 60 -5.96 23.24 -4.97
CA LEU A 60 -4.75 22.44 -5.11
C LEU A 60 -4.71 21.31 -4.05
N TRP A 61 -5.05 21.63 -2.80
CA TRP A 61 -5.15 20.66 -1.72
C TRP A 61 -6.20 19.58 -2.04
N PHE A 62 -7.38 19.99 -2.45
CA PHE A 62 -8.45 19.07 -2.81
C PHE A 62 -8.06 18.16 -3.97
N PHE A 63 -7.46 18.73 -5.01
CA PHE A 63 -7.01 17.98 -6.18
C PHE A 63 -5.92 16.97 -5.83
N LEU A 64 -4.95 17.34 -5.01
CA LEU A 64 -3.90 16.44 -4.54
C LEU A 64 -4.51 15.29 -3.71
N TYR A 65 -5.38 15.61 -2.76
CA TYR A 65 -6.05 14.62 -1.95
C TYR A 65 -6.82 13.60 -2.82
N LEU A 66 -7.56 14.09 -3.80
CA LEU A 66 -8.33 13.26 -4.72
C LEU A 66 -7.41 12.38 -5.58
N THR A 67 -6.29 12.91 -6.02
CA THR A 67 -5.29 12.19 -6.81
C THR A 67 -4.71 11.02 -6.01
N VAL A 68 -4.23 11.26 -4.81
CA VAL A 68 -3.61 10.22 -3.97
C VAL A 68 -4.64 9.19 -3.50
N ARG A 69 -5.86 9.64 -3.15
CA ARG A 69 -6.88 8.74 -2.60
C ARG A 69 -7.62 7.92 -3.65
N ARG A 70 -7.82 8.47 -4.85
CA ARG A 70 -8.68 7.83 -5.86
C ARG A 70 -7.94 7.51 -7.16
N PHE A 71 -7.26 8.49 -7.75
CA PHE A 71 -6.69 8.30 -9.09
C PHE A 71 -5.47 7.38 -9.09
N LEU A 72 -4.52 7.54 -8.18
CA LEU A 72 -3.31 6.71 -8.12
C LEU A 72 -3.63 5.23 -7.87
N PRO A 73 -4.40 4.85 -6.83
CA PRO A 73 -4.74 3.44 -6.61
C PRO A 73 -5.49 2.83 -7.79
N LEU A 74 -6.45 3.57 -8.35
CA LEU A 74 -7.23 3.09 -9.48
C LEU A 74 -6.39 2.91 -10.75
N SER A 75 -5.46 3.82 -11.02
CA SER A 75 -4.55 3.75 -12.16
C SER A 75 -3.64 2.52 -12.07
N ILE A 76 -3.08 2.25 -10.88
CA ILE A 76 -2.24 1.07 -10.65
C ILE A 76 -3.04 -0.21 -10.78
N TYR A 77 -4.23 -0.27 -10.15
CA TYR A 77 -5.11 -1.43 -10.28
C TYR A 77 -5.43 -1.75 -11.75
N LYS A 78 -5.75 -0.73 -12.55
CA LYS A 78 -6.08 -0.93 -13.97
C LYS A 78 -4.89 -1.39 -14.81
N ARG A 79 -3.69 -0.92 -14.51
CA ARG A 79 -2.46 -1.25 -15.26
C ARG A 79 -1.87 -2.60 -14.87
N SER A 80 -2.07 -3.04 -13.66
CA SER A 80 -1.51 -4.30 -13.16
C SER A 80 -2.41 -5.48 -13.55
N GLN A 81 -1.87 -6.40 -14.31
CA GLN A 81 -2.52 -7.67 -14.60
C GLN A 81 -2.52 -8.59 -13.37
N THR A 82 -1.54 -8.43 -12.49
CA THR A 82 -1.39 -9.21 -11.25
C THR A 82 -2.68 -9.25 -10.42
N PHE A 83 -3.43 -8.16 -10.36
CA PHE A 83 -4.68 -8.12 -9.57
C PHE A 83 -5.88 -8.81 -10.26
N LYS A 84 -5.67 -9.45 -11.40
CA LYS A 84 -6.70 -10.17 -12.14
C LYS A 84 -6.43 -11.67 -12.21
N ASP A 85 -5.24 -12.08 -11.79
CA ASP A 85 -4.80 -13.47 -11.81
C ASP A 85 -5.17 -14.17 -10.48
N GLU A 86 -5.28 -15.48 -10.52
CA GLU A 86 -5.37 -16.33 -9.34
C GLU A 86 -3.99 -16.82 -8.94
N PHE A 87 -3.77 -16.97 -7.66
CA PHE A 87 -2.49 -17.33 -7.07
C PHE A 87 -2.60 -18.50 -6.11
N THR A 88 -1.57 -19.32 -6.14
CA THR A 88 -1.25 -20.26 -5.07
C THR A 88 0.02 -19.78 -4.39
N LEU A 89 -0.08 -19.44 -3.12
CA LEU A 89 1.04 -19.00 -2.30
C LEU A 89 1.38 -20.07 -1.28
N SER A 90 2.62 -20.54 -1.31
CA SER A 90 3.17 -21.45 -0.31
C SER A 90 4.22 -20.74 0.53
N LEU A 91 4.01 -20.75 1.85
CA LEU A 91 4.93 -20.19 2.82
C LEU A 91 5.69 -21.33 3.48
N ASP A 92 7.01 -21.29 3.40
CA ASP A 92 7.93 -22.22 4.02
C ASP A 92 8.97 -21.47 4.85
N GLU A 93 9.32 -22.00 6.02
CA GLU A 93 10.22 -21.34 6.96
C GLU A 93 11.64 -21.24 6.42
N GLU A 94 12.12 -22.26 5.73
CA GLU A 94 13.48 -22.33 5.21
C GLU A 94 13.62 -21.78 3.80
N GLN A 95 12.65 -22.14 2.93
CA GLN A 95 12.71 -21.82 1.50
C GLN A 95 12.20 -20.41 1.18
N GLY A 96 11.25 -19.90 1.98
CA GLY A 96 10.66 -18.58 1.77
C GLY A 96 9.24 -18.63 1.23
N VAL A 97 8.95 -17.82 0.22
CA VAL A 97 7.62 -17.58 -0.35
C VAL A 97 7.59 -18.08 -1.80
N LEU A 98 6.91 -19.18 -2.05
CA LEU A 98 6.68 -19.69 -3.41
C LEU A 98 5.34 -19.20 -3.93
N LEU A 99 5.37 -18.45 -5.01
CA LEU A 99 4.19 -18.00 -5.73
C LEU A 99 4.02 -18.81 -7.01
N GLN A 100 2.84 -19.37 -7.21
CA GLN A 100 2.45 -20.09 -8.43
C GLN A 100 1.27 -19.39 -9.09
N THR A 101 1.31 -19.29 -10.40
CA THR A 101 0.25 -18.77 -11.26
C THR A 101 0.09 -19.68 -12.47
N GLU A 102 -0.95 -19.48 -13.27
CA GLU A 102 -1.08 -20.17 -14.56
C GLU A 102 0.11 -19.91 -15.51
N ARG A 103 0.83 -18.80 -15.33
CA ARG A 103 1.95 -18.37 -16.19
C ARG A 103 3.31 -18.87 -15.73
N GLY A 104 3.39 -19.47 -14.55
CA GLY A 104 4.64 -19.96 -13.98
C GLY A 104 4.71 -19.84 -12.47
N GLN A 105 5.88 -20.13 -11.95
CA GLN A 105 6.15 -20.06 -10.52
C GLN A 105 7.36 -19.18 -10.22
N LYS A 106 7.37 -18.56 -9.03
CA LYS A 106 8.47 -17.75 -8.55
C LYS A 106 8.70 -17.99 -7.07
N LEU A 107 9.93 -18.31 -6.73
CA LEU A 107 10.37 -18.45 -5.34
C LEU A 107 11.08 -17.17 -4.92
N TRP A 108 10.64 -16.58 -3.80
CA TRP A 108 11.32 -15.49 -3.12
C TRP A 108 11.85 -15.98 -1.79
N LYS A 109 13.12 -15.74 -1.53
CA LYS A 109 13.69 -15.98 -0.21
C LYS A 109 13.20 -14.90 0.76
N TRP A 110 13.20 -15.18 2.05
CA TRP A 110 12.81 -14.21 3.07
C TRP A 110 13.65 -12.92 3.02
N ASN A 111 14.94 -13.04 2.66
CA ASN A 111 15.86 -11.91 2.51
C ASN A 111 15.56 -11.01 1.29
N ASP A 112 14.75 -11.46 0.35
CA ASP A 112 14.32 -10.63 -0.78
C ASP A 112 13.31 -9.55 -0.32
N PHE A 113 12.72 -9.73 0.85
CA PHE A 113 11.78 -8.77 1.42
C PHE A 113 12.48 -7.83 2.40
N SER A 114 12.28 -6.53 2.18
CA SER A 114 12.86 -5.47 3.02
C SER A 114 12.03 -5.15 4.26
N MET A 115 10.71 -5.31 4.19
CA MET A 115 9.78 -4.93 5.25
C MET A 115 8.47 -5.70 5.16
N PHE A 116 7.92 -6.04 6.32
CA PHE A 116 6.58 -6.55 6.49
C PHE A 116 5.68 -5.47 7.09
N LYS A 117 4.48 -5.31 6.51
CA LYS A 117 3.45 -4.43 7.04
C LYS A 117 2.09 -5.11 6.98
N GLU A 118 1.31 -4.95 8.02
CA GLU A 118 -0.06 -5.47 8.10
C GLU A 118 -1.07 -4.35 7.98
N THR A 119 -2.12 -4.57 7.18
CA THR A 119 -3.30 -3.71 7.05
C THR A 119 -4.58 -4.48 7.36
N LEU A 120 -5.73 -3.86 7.22
CA LEU A 120 -7.01 -4.51 7.53
C LEU A 120 -7.21 -5.79 6.71
N TYR A 121 -6.98 -5.73 5.40
CA TYR A 121 -7.26 -6.82 4.47
C TYR A 121 -6.03 -7.60 4.01
N PHE A 122 -4.81 -7.04 4.15
CA PHE A 122 -3.61 -7.61 3.55
C PHE A 122 -2.42 -7.66 4.49
N PHE A 123 -1.57 -8.67 4.25
CA PHE A 123 -0.16 -8.62 4.57
C PHE A 123 0.59 -8.06 3.37
N HIS A 124 1.37 -7.01 3.58
CA HIS A 124 2.22 -6.38 2.58
C HIS A 124 3.64 -6.86 2.75
N LEU A 125 4.18 -7.53 1.75
CA LEU A 125 5.56 -8.00 1.69
C LEU A 125 6.32 -7.05 0.77
N TYR A 126 7.13 -6.16 1.32
CA TYR A 126 7.87 -5.17 0.56
C TYR A 126 9.20 -5.71 0.09
N PHE A 127 9.50 -5.62 -1.20
CA PHE A 127 10.83 -5.81 -1.75
C PHE A 127 11.68 -4.56 -1.55
N ASP A 128 11.11 -3.40 -1.85
CA ASP A 128 11.69 -2.07 -1.66
C ASP A 128 10.59 -1.05 -1.31
N SER A 129 10.93 0.25 -1.25
CA SER A 129 9.99 1.32 -0.91
C SER A 129 8.84 1.50 -1.92
N ARG A 130 8.92 0.90 -3.11
CA ARG A 130 7.96 1.06 -4.22
C ARG A 130 7.30 -0.24 -4.63
N SER A 131 8.00 -1.37 -4.44
CA SER A 131 7.58 -2.69 -4.90
C SER A 131 7.16 -3.56 -3.72
N PHE A 132 5.98 -4.15 -3.80
CA PHE A 132 5.44 -5.00 -2.75
C PHE A 132 4.49 -6.04 -3.33
N PHE A 133 4.30 -7.11 -2.59
CA PHE A 133 3.31 -8.14 -2.85
C PHE A 133 2.22 -8.12 -1.77
N LEU A 134 0.97 -8.31 -2.16
CA LEU A 134 -0.19 -8.32 -1.26
C LEU A 134 -0.65 -9.77 -1.04
N VAL A 135 -0.73 -10.19 0.21
CA VAL A 135 -1.33 -11.46 0.59
C VAL A 135 -2.66 -11.17 1.28
N PRO A 136 -3.80 -11.56 0.71
CA PRO A 136 -5.10 -11.34 1.32
C PRO A 136 -5.23 -12.14 2.62
N LYS A 137 -5.80 -11.54 3.65
CA LYS A 137 -6.02 -12.21 4.94
C LYS A 137 -7.16 -13.22 4.92
N ASP A 138 -8.12 -13.01 4.05
CA ASP A 138 -9.27 -13.90 3.84
C ASP A 138 -8.92 -15.17 3.04
N SER A 139 -7.70 -15.24 2.48
CA SER A 139 -7.20 -16.46 1.82
C SER A 139 -6.85 -17.58 2.80
N PHE A 140 -6.66 -17.26 4.07
CA PHE A 140 -6.36 -18.26 5.11
C PHE A 140 -7.64 -18.95 5.60
N LYS A 141 -7.54 -20.26 5.81
CA LYS A 141 -8.68 -21.10 6.18
C LYS A 141 -9.33 -20.68 7.50
N ASP A 142 -8.50 -20.30 8.46
CA ASP A 142 -8.95 -19.91 9.78
C ASP A 142 -7.99 -18.87 10.43
N LEU A 143 -8.40 -18.39 11.61
CA LEU A 143 -7.63 -17.40 12.35
C LEU A 143 -6.26 -17.91 12.82
N GLU A 144 -6.16 -19.20 13.13
CA GLU A 144 -4.91 -19.81 13.61
C GLU A 144 -3.89 -19.93 12.47
N GLU A 145 -4.32 -20.33 11.28
CA GLU A 145 -3.49 -20.35 10.09
C GLU A 145 -3.00 -18.94 9.74
N MET A 146 -3.90 -17.94 9.78
CA MET A 146 -3.55 -16.55 9.54
C MET A 146 -2.54 -16.01 10.59
N LYS A 147 -2.68 -16.39 11.88
CA LYS A 147 -1.73 -16.01 12.95
C LYS A 147 -0.38 -16.68 12.73
N ALA A 148 -0.35 -17.94 12.35
CA ALA A 148 0.89 -18.67 12.04
C ALA A 148 1.61 -18.04 10.86
N ALA A 149 0.90 -17.71 9.78
CA ALA A 149 1.46 -16.99 8.64
C ALA A 149 2.02 -15.62 9.01
N ARG A 150 1.27 -14.84 9.82
CA ARG A 150 1.73 -13.55 10.35
C ARG A 150 3.03 -13.70 11.14
N LYS A 151 3.09 -14.67 12.02
CA LYS A 151 4.28 -14.95 12.84
C LYS A 151 5.46 -15.27 11.94
N LEU A 152 5.29 -16.21 11.00
CA LEU A 152 6.33 -16.62 10.07
C LEU A 152 6.88 -15.45 9.25
N MET A 153 6.02 -14.63 8.66
CA MET A 153 6.41 -13.44 7.89
C MET A 153 7.13 -12.42 8.77
N LYS A 154 6.62 -12.14 9.97
CA LYS A 154 7.20 -11.16 10.89
C LYS A 154 8.55 -11.59 11.45
N GLU A 155 8.75 -12.89 11.65
CA GLU A 155 10.00 -13.45 12.18
C GLU A 155 11.12 -13.54 11.15
N ASN A 156 10.79 -13.69 9.87
CA ASN A 156 11.76 -13.91 8.81
C ASN A 156 12.05 -12.67 7.96
N ILE A 157 11.12 -11.70 7.91
CA ILE A 157 11.32 -10.46 7.15
C ILE A 157 11.95 -9.39 8.03
N GLY A 158 13.03 -8.79 7.55
CA GLY A 158 13.67 -7.62 8.19
C GLY A 158 14.67 -7.95 9.31
N LYS A 159 14.95 -9.23 9.61
CA LYS A 159 15.93 -9.62 10.65
C LYS A 159 17.41 -9.40 10.27
N ASN A 160 17.71 -9.21 9.00
CA ASN A 160 19.09 -9.15 8.48
C ASN A 160 19.49 -7.77 7.95
N LYS A 161 18.97 -6.69 8.54
CA LYS A 161 19.44 -5.32 8.26
C LYS A 161 19.89 -4.62 9.51
#